data_c94db423e6010973c57a0b59472736e4
#
_entry.id   c94db423e6010973c57a0b59472736e4
#
_cell.length_a   1.000
_cell.length_b   1.000
_cell.length_c   1.000
_cell.angle_alpha   90.00
_cell.angle_beta   90.00
_cell.angle_gamma   90.00
#
_symmetry.space_group_name_H-M   'P 1'
#
loop_
_entity.id
_entity.type
_entity.pdbx_description
1 polymer ?
#
loop_
_entity_poly.entity_id
_entity_poly.type
_entity_poly.pdbx_seq_one_letter_code
_entity_poly.pdbx_strand_id
1 'polypeptide(L)'
;VPNPDAEDVNQGLHTVYDKWLKSFPVQDKSKPHIGTLGAGSDYAGFIQHAGIPCVDFQYTYDMNTYKLGSYPLYHTMYETFYAVDQLIDRGFKSHQAVAQTTAELVRSLADSLIIPFDVTDFASNLQALVNTLDTEYGILLRSQGINFDWIKQAAGNFSSEAETFKTLIDNVNKNDPFAIRRINDQLLLMERAFLDPAGLPGRPQSRHILFAESSVDSYAGSSFPGLVDALFEIESIPEADTEARWEIVKHHFSVVVFTIRSAQSTLREVSTFMPELHD
;
A
#
# COMPACT_ATOMS: atom_id res chain seq x y z
N VAL A 1 5.31 -13.79 -18.30
CA VAL A 1 6.05 -12.94 -19.25
C VAL A 1 7.48 -13.45 -19.30
N PRO A 2 8.05 -13.72 -20.50
CA PRO A 2 9.45 -14.13 -20.67
C PRO A 2 10.41 -13.05 -20.15
N ASN A 3 11.55 -13.49 -19.62
CA ASN A 3 12.64 -12.59 -19.25
C ASN A 3 13.32 -12.06 -20.53
N PRO A 4 13.44 -10.74 -20.71
CA PRO A 4 14.06 -10.16 -21.91
C PRO A 4 15.60 -10.28 -21.94
N ASP A 5 16.23 -10.58 -20.81
CA ASP A 5 17.68 -10.66 -20.69
C ASP A 5 18.20 -12.07 -21.00
N ALA A 6 18.99 -12.19 -22.05
CA ALA A 6 19.53 -13.47 -22.48
C ALA A 6 20.57 -14.05 -21.50
N GLU A 7 21.28 -13.22 -20.76
CA GLU A 7 22.26 -13.69 -19.77
C GLU A 7 21.55 -14.30 -18.56
N ASP A 8 20.47 -13.67 -18.12
CA ASP A 8 19.61 -14.21 -17.07
C ASP A 8 18.97 -15.54 -17.49
N VAL A 9 18.44 -15.61 -18.71
CA VAL A 9 17.86 -16.85 -19.27
C VAL A 9 18.88 -17.99 -19.28
N ASN A 10 20.13 -17.71 -19.66
CA ASN A 10 21.21 -18.70 -19.63
C ASN A 10 21.57 -19.16 -18.20
N GLN A 11 21.23 -18.35 -17.17
CA GLN A 11 21.36 -18.69 -15.75
C GLN A 11 20.11 -19.39 -15.17
N GLY A 12 19.11 -19.71 -16.00
CA GLY A 12 17.88 -20.37 -15.59
C GLY A 12 16.76 -19.45 -15.13
N LEU A 13 16.89 -18.13 -15.32
CA LEU A 13 15.86 -17.15 -15.00
C LEU A 13 15.01 -16.88 -16.24
N HIS A 14 14.05 -17.74 -16.52
CA HIS A 14 13.31 -17.74 -17.78
C HIS A 14 12.19 -16.70 -17.85
N THR A 15 11.69 -16.24 -16.69
CA THR A 15 10.58 -15.29 -16.61
C THR A 15 10.95 -14.01 -15.89
N VAL A 16 10.16 -12.95 -16.11
CA VAL A 16 10.24 -11.71 -15.32
C VAL A 16 10.10 -12.01 -13.84
N TYR A 17 9.21 -12.96 -13.47
CA TYR A 17 9.02 -13.37 -12.07
C TYR A 17 10.28 -14.00 -11.47
N ASP A 18 10.96 -14.89 -12.21
CA ASP A 18 12.19 -15.53 -11.72
C ASP A 18 13.27 -14.49 -11.45
N LYS A 19 13.42 -13.52 -12.34
CA LYS A 19 14.37 -12.41 -12.18
C LYS A 19 14.00 -11.53 -11.00
N TRP A 20 12.73 -11.18 -10.87
CA TRP A 20 12.25 -10.35 -9.75
C TRP A 20 12.45 -11.05 -8.42
N LEU A 21 12.06 -12.32 -8.31
CA LEU A 21 12.25 -13.13 -7.10
C LEU A 21 13.73 -13.23 -6.70
N LYS A 22 14.64 -13.39 -7.67
CA LYS A 22 16.07 -13.44 -7.40
C LYS A 22 16.62 -12.09 -6.93
N SER A 23 16.18 -10.99 -7.55
CA SER A 23 16.74 -9.66 -7.31
C SER A 23 16.19 -8.97 -6.07
N PHE A 24 14.91 -9.17 -5.79
CA PHE A 24 14.19 -8.50 -4.69
C PHE A 24 13.25 -9.47 -3.96
N PRO A 25 13.79 -10.51 -3.29
CA PRO A 25 12.95 -11.43 -2.53
C PRO A 25 12.47 -10.80 -1.22
N VAL A 26 11.34 -11.27 -0.69
CA VAL A 26 11.02 -11.12 0.73
C VAL A 26 12.03 -11.88 1.60
N GLN A 27 12.02 -11.66 2.91
CA GLN A 27 13.03 -12.21 3.83
C GLN A 27 13.15 -13.75 3.76
N ASP A 28 12.03 -14.47 3.63
CA ASP A 28 11.99 -15.94 3.51
C ASP A 28 12.17 -16.44 2.07
N LYS A 29 12.34 -15.54 1.11
CA LYS A 29 12.52 -15.80 -0.32
C LYS A 29 11.36 -16.55 -0.99
N SER A 30 10.18 -16.55 -0.41
CA SER A 30 9.00 -17.25 -0.94
C SER A 30 8.35 -16.54 -2.12
N LYS A 31 8.44 -15.20 -2.13
CA LYS A 31 7.88 -14.34 -3.19
C LYS A 31 8.74 -13.09 -3.40
N PRO A 32 8.57 -12.39 -4.54
CA PRO A 32 9.18 -11.08 -4.72
C PRO A 32 8.63 -10.08 -3.70
N HIS A 33 9.49 -9.15 -3.27
CA HIS A 33 9.06 -8.03 -2.43
C HIS A 33 8.25 -7.03 -3.25
N ILE A 34 7.12 -6.62 -2.72
CA ILE A 34 6.29 -5.52 -3.22
C ILE A 34 6.32 -4.42 -2.17
N GLY A 35 6.82 -3.25 -2.54
CA GLY A 35 6.89 -2.10 -1.66
C GLY A 35 5.54 -1.36 -1.57
N THR A 36 5.52 -0.33 -0.73
CA THR A 36 4.39 0.57 -0.59
C THR A 36 4.51 1.72 -1.60
N LEU A 37 3.39 2.12 -2.21
CA LEU A 37 3.34 3.29 -3.08
C LEU A 37 3.51 4.57 -2.26
N GLY A 38 4.36 5.49 -2.77
CA GLY A 38 4.49 6.85 -2.27
C GLY A 38 3.61 7.84 -3.06
N ALA A 39 4.20 8.98 -3.42
CA ALA A 39 3.56 9.99 -4.25
C ALA A 39 4.40 10.38 -5.48
N GLY A 40 5.40 9.56 -5.82
CA GLY A 40 6.39 9.88 -6.86
C GLY A 40 5.89 9.74 -8.31
N SER A 41 4.63 9.42 -8.55
CA SER A 41 4.07 9.25 -9.89
C SER A 41 2.57 9.56 -9.93
N ASP A 42 1.97 9.50 -11.12
CA ASP A 42 0.58 9.86 -11.41
C ASP A 42 -0.47 9.05 -10.63
N TYR A 43 -0.11 7.89 -10.09
CA TYR A 43 -1.00 7.10 -9.24
C TYR A 43 -1.38 7.82 -7.92
N ALA A 44 -0.62 8.82 -7.49
CA ALA A 44 -0.81 9.47 -6.20
C ALA A 44 -2.23 10.04 -6.02
N GLY A 45 -2.76 10.74 -7.03
CA GLY A 45 -4.12 11.26 -7.00
C GLY A 45 -5.20 10.19 -6.92
N PHE A 46 -4.96 9.03 -7.53
CA PHE A 46 -5.88 7.92 -7.52
C PHE A 46 -5.93 7.23 -6.14
N ILE A 47 -4.77 6.82 -5.61
CA ILE A 47 -4.73 6.10 -4.33
C ILE A 47 -4.99 7.02 -3.14
N GLN A 48 -4.32 8.19 -3.07
CA GLN A 48 -4.33 9.04 -1.88
C GLN A 48 -5.57 9.89 -1.74
N HIS A 49 -6.18 10.31 -2.85
CA HIS A 49 -7.38 11.16 -2.83
C HIS A 49 -8.66 10.39 -3.11
N ALA A 50 -8.64 9.48 -4.08
CA ALA A 50 -9.83 8.75 -4.53
C ALA A 50 -9.96 7.34 -3.93
N GLY A 51 -8.91 6.77 -3.34
CA GLY A 51 -8.90 5.42 -2.78
C GLY A 51 -9.12 4.35 -3.85
N ILE A 52 -8.48 4.54 -5.01
CA ILE A 52 -8.49 3.58 -6.10
C ILE A 52 -7.22 2.75 -5.99
N PRO A 53 -7.31 1.42 -5.89
CA PRO A 53 -6.14 0.55 -5.88
C PRO A 53 -5.26 0.78 -7.10
N CYS A 54 -3.97 0.96 -6.87
CA CYS A 54 -3.00 1.24 -7.91
C CYS A 54 -1.84 0.25 -7.84
N VAL A 55 -1.17 0.06 -8.97
CA VAL A 55 0.08 -0.67 -9.07
C VAL A 55 1.07 0.16 -9.87
N ASP A 56 2.30 0.20 -9.40
CA ASP A 56 3.44 0.74 -10.12
C ASP A 56 4.55 -0.31 -10.16
N PHE A 57 5.11 -0.57 -11.34
CA PHE A 57 6.23 -1.47 -11.51
C PHE A 57 7.13 -1.01 -12.64
N GLN A 58 8.42 -1.20 -12.42
CA GLN A 58 9.46 -0.75 -13.33
C GLN A 58 10.67 -1.69 -13.30
N TYR A 59 11.45 -1.66 -14.36
CA TYR A 59 12.82 -2.14 -14.26
C TYR A 59 13.66 -1.13 -13.51
N THR A 60 14.51 -1.62 -12.63
CA THR A 60 15.47 -0.80 -11.90
C THR A 60 16.82 -1.51 -11.82
N TYR A 61 17.84 -0.79 -11.44
CA TYR A 61 19.17 -1.35 -11.21
C TYR A 61 19.37 -1.70 -9.73
N ASP A 62 20.39 -2.51 -9.45
CA ASP A 62 20.75 -2.86 -8.09
C ASP A 62 21.40 -1.65 -7.38
N MET A 63 20.62 -0.94 -6.58
CA MET A 63 21.09 0.21 -5.80
C MET A 63 22.13 -0.18 -4.74
N ASN A 64 22.17 -1.44 -4.30
CA ASN A 64 23.18 -1.90 -3.36
C ASN A 64 24.56 -2.00 -4.02
N THR A 65 24.59 -2.41 -5.29
CA THR A 65 25.82 -2.47 -6.08
C THR A 65 26.28 -1.08 -6.51
N TYR A 66 25.37 -0.27 -7.06
CA TYR A 66 25.75 1.00 -7.67
C TYR A 66 25.78 2.17 -6.70
N LYS A 67 25.15 2.06 -5.52
CA LYS A 67 25.10 3.12 -4.49
C LYS A 67 24.56 4.46 -5.00
N LEU A 68 23.65 4.41 -5.98
CA LEU A 68 23.00 5.58 -6.59
C LEU A 68 21.52 5.57 -6.23
N GLY A 69 20.97 6.70 -5.84
CA GLY A 69 19.54 6.87 -5.58
C GLY A 69 18.71 7.01 -6.85
N SER A 70 19.35 7.37 -7.97
CA SER A 70 18.74 7.49 -9.29
C SER A 70 19.81 7.36 -10.36
N TYR A 71 19.41 7.14 -11.63
CA TYR A 71 20.35 7.16 -12.75
C TYR A 71 20.68 8.62 -13.15
N PRO A 72 21.90 8.87 -13.68
CA PRO A 72 22.42 10.24 -13.88
C PRO A 72 21.61 11.13 -14.82
N LEU A 73 20.82 10.57 -15.72
CA LEU A 73 20.03 11.33 -16.69
C LEU A 73 18.65 11.73 -16.15
N TYR A 74 18.23 11.18 -14.98
CA TYR A 74 16.89 11.35 -14.44
C TYR A 74 16.52 12.84 -14.26
N HIS A 75 15.36 13.23 -14.79
CA HIS A 75 14.83 14.58 -14.80
C HIS A 75 15.74 15.63 -15.52
N THR A 76 16.51 15.19 -16.50
CA THR A 76 17.31 16.07 -17.36
C THR A 76 16.81 16.06 -18.80
N MET A 77 17.27 17.03 -19.59
CA MET A 77 16.99 17.08 -21.04
C MET A 77 17.68 15.94 -21.82
N TYR A 78 18.52 15.16 -21.16
CA TYR A 78 19.20 14.00 -21.78
C TYR A 78 18.37 12.70 -21.68
N GLU A 79 17.20 12.72 -21.06
CA GLU A 79 16.22 11.62 -21.13
C GLU A 79 15.56 11.58 -22.51
N THR A 80 16.31 11.17 -23.51
CA THR A 80 15.95 11.17 -24.92
C THR A 80 15.69 9.74 -25.42
N PHE A 81 15.01 9.62 -26.55
CA PHE A 81 14.87 8.36 -27.25
C PHE A 81 16.23 7.65 -27.45
N TYR A 82 17.28 8.42 -27.83
CA TYR A 82 18.63 7.89 -27.99
C TYR A 82 19.17 7.28 -26.69
N ALA A 83 18.97 7.94 -25.56
CA ALA A 83 19.42 7.43 -24.26
C ALA A 83 18.74 6.09 -23.95
N VAL A 84 17.43 5.98 -24.17
CA VAL A 84 16.70 4.74 -23.94
C VAL A 84 17.16 3.64 -24.92
N ASP A 85 17.11 3.90 -26.24
CA ASP A 85 17.37 2.88 -27.25
C ASP A 85 18.83 2.43 -27.30
N GLN A 86 19.80 3.32 -27.06
CA GLN A 86 21.21 3.00 -27.22
C GLN A 86 21.96 2.68 -25.91
N LEU A 87 21.50 3.22 -24.77
CA LEU A 87 22.22 3.13 -23.50
C LEU A 87 21.49 2.31 -22.42
N ILE A 88 20.15 2.37 -22.37
CA ILE A 88 19.39 1.79 -21.26
C ILE A 88 18.72 0.46 -21.66
N ASP A 89 17.91 0.47 -22.73
CA ASP A 89 17.11 -0.70 -23.16
C ASP A 89 17.14 -0.85 -24.67
N ARG A 90 18.28 -1.31 -25.18
CA ARG A 90 18.51 -1.47 -26.62
C ARG A 90 17.48 -2.40 -27.25
N GLY A 91 16.69 -1.84 -28.17
CA GLY A 91 15.62 -2.56 -28.87
C GLY A 91 14.36 -2.72 -27.99
N PHE A 92 14.22 -1.95 -26.93
CA PHE A 92 13.01 -1.85 -26.10
C PHE A 92 12.49 -3.17 -25.51
N LYS A 93 13.39 -4.09 -25.18
CA LYS A 93 13.04 -5.43 -24.70
C LYS A 93 12.42 -5.39 -23.29
N SER A 94 12.99 -4.57 -22.39
CA SER A 94 12.43 -4.37 -21.05
C SER A 94 11.12 -3.61 -21.11
N HIS A 95 11.00 -2.62 -21.99
CA HIS A 95 9.71 -1.95 -22.25
C HIS A 95 8.64 -2.93 -22.75
N GLN A 96 9.01 -3.83 -23.67
CA GLN A 96 8.09 -4.87 -24.12
C GLN A 96 7.65 -5.78 -22.98
N ALA A 97 8.57 -6.19 -22.11
CA ALA A 97 8.25 -7.05 -20.97
C ALA A 97 7.32 -6.35 -19.95
N VAL A 98 7.54 -5.07 -19.67
CA VAL A 98 6.64 -4.25 -18.85
C VAL A 98 5.26 -4.15 -19.50
N ALA A 99 5.17 -3.84 -20.80
CA ALA A 99 3.91 -3.76 -21.52
C ALA A 99 3.14 -5.09 -21.50
N GLN A 100 3.82 -6.22 -21.68
CA GLN A 100 3.22 -7.55 -21.60
C GLN A 100 2.72 -7.86 -20.17
N THR A 101 3.48 -7.48 -19.15
CA THR A 101 3.08 -7.67 -17.74
C THR A 101 1.85 -6.82 -17.42
N THR A 102 1.83 -5.56 -17.89
CA THR A 102 0.65 -4.68 -17.76
C THR A 102 -0.58 -5.27 -18.44
N ALA A 103 -0.43 -5.72 -19.69
CA ALA A 103 -1.53 -6.31 -20.45
C ALA A 103 -2.09 -7.58 -19.77
N GLU A 104 -1.23 -8.43 -19.24
CA GLU A 104 -1.65 -9.62 -18.51
C GLU A 104 -2.33 -9.29 -17.18
N LEU A 105 -1.86 -8.28 -16.46
CA LEU A 105 -2.52 -7.78 -15.25
C LEU A 105 -3.92 -7.24 -15.57
N VAL A 106 -4.04 -6.39 -16.60
CA VAL A 106 -5.34 -5.86 -17.05
C VAL A 106 -6.28 -6.99 -17.44
N ARG A 107 -5.80 -7.96 -18.24
CA ARG A 107 -6.59 -9.13 -18.63
C ARG A 107 -7.05 -9.92 -17.38
N SER A 108 -6.16 -10.15 -16.44
CA SER A 108 -6.46 -10.91 -15.22
C SER A 108 -7.51 -10.20 -14.35
N LEU A 109 -7.39 -8.88 -14.18
CA LEU A 109 -8.36 -8.08 -13.43
C LEU A 109 -9.73 -8.02 -14.13
N ALA A 110 -9.75 -7.88 -15.46
CA ALA A 110 -10.98 -7.73 -16.24
C ALA A 110 -11.75 -9.05 -16.42
N ASP A 111 -11.04 -10.18 -16.48
CA ASP A 111 -11.60 -11.50 -16.82
C ASP A 111 -11.85 -12.39 -15.59
N SER A 112 -11.31 -12.04 -14.42
CA SER A 112 -11.50 -12.80 -13.20
C SER A 112 -12.93 -12.63 -12.66
N LEU A 113 -13.56 -13.75 -12.33
CA LEU A 113 -14.89 -13.76 -11.71
C LEU A 113 -14.88 -13.03 -10.35
N ILE A 114 -13.83 -13.25 -9.57
CA ILE A 114 -13.54 -12.52 -8.33
C ILE A 114 -12.23 -11.78 -8.56
N ILE A 115 -12.21 -10.50 -8.23
CA ILE A 115 -11.01 -9.65 -8.36
C ILE A 115 -9.87 -10.27 -7.52
N PRO A 116 -8.69 -10.50 -8.09
CA PRO A 116 -7.59 -11.20 -7.42
C PRO A 116 -6.82 -10.29 -6.44
N PHE A 117 -7.55 -9.64 -5.53
CA PHE A 117 -6.97 -8.87 -4.43
C PHE A 117 -6.85 -9.75 -3.18
N ASP A 118 -5.73 -9.65 -2.48
CA ASP A 118 -5.51 -10.37 -1.22
C ASP A 118 -5.57 -9.41 -0.03
N VAL A 119 -6.70 -9.43 0.68
CA VAL A 119 -6.92 -8.59 1.85
C VAL A 119 -6.04 -8.99 3.04
N THR A 120 -5.51 -10.22 3.06
CA THR A 120 -4.62 -10.68 4.14
C THR A 120 -3.21 -10.11 4.00
N ASP A 121 -2.75 -9.85 2.77
CA ASP A 121 -1.51 -9.10 2.52
C ASP A 121 -1.63 -7.66 3.03
N PHE A 122 -2.78 -7.01 2.80
CA PHE A 122 -3.07 -5.68 3.33
C PHE A 122 -3.08 -5.67 4.86
N ALA A 123 -3.71 -6.67 5.48
CA ALA A 123 -3.75 -6.83 6.93
C ALA A 123 -2.35 -7.03 7.53
N SER A 124 -1.52 -7.84 6.89
CA SER A 124 -0.13 -8.07 7.31
C SER A 124 0.70 -6.78 7.24
N ASN A 125 0.49 -5.98 6.20
CA ASN A 125 1.12 -4.68 6.04
C ASN A 125 0.68 -3.71 7.14
N LEU A 126 -0.61 -3.62 7.42
CA LEU A 126 -1.16 -2.78 8.50
C LEU A 126 -0.55 -3.15 9.86
N GLN A 127 -0.41 -4.44 10.18
CA GLN A 127 0.24 -4.89 11.41
C GLN A 127 1.71 -4.43 11.48
N ALA A 128 2.45 -4.56 10.38
CA ALA A 128 3.84 -4.12 10.30
C ALA A 128 3.96 -2.60 10.54
N LEU A 129 3.07 -1.81 9.92
CA LEU A 129 3.02 -0.35 10.10
C LEU A 129 2.73 0.04 11.56
N VAL A 130 1.76 -0.63 12.22
CA VAL A 130 1.45 -0.39 13.64
C VAL A 130 2.64 -0.74 14.54
N ASN A 131 3.35 -1.84 14.25
CA ASN A 131 4.54 -2.21 15.01
C ASN A 131 5.68 -1.20 14.84
N THR A 132 5.88 -0.67 13.63
CA THR A 132 6.86 0.40 13.37
C THR A 132 6.50 1.66 14.16
N LEU A 133 5.24 2.09 14.11
CA LEU A 133 4.77 3.26 14.86
C LEU A 133 4.94 3.08 16.38
N ASP A 134 4.68 1.86 16.90
CA ASP A 134 4.92 1.55 18.32
C ASP A 134 6.40 1.63 18.70
N THR A 135 7.27 1.12 17.84
CA THR A 135 8.72 1.13 18.07
C THR A 135 9.27 2.55 18.08
N GLU A 136 8.82 3.38 17.15
CA GLU A 136 9.34 4.75 16.98
C GLU A 136 8.72 5.75 17.96
N TYR A 137 7.40 5.68 18.17
CA TYR A 137 6.66 6.70 18.91
C TYR A 137 5.82 6.16 20.08
N GLY A 138 5.77 4.85 20.28
CA GLY A 138 4.87 4.25 21.28
C GLY A 138 5.11 4.72 22.70
N ILE A 139 6.36 4.90 23.12
CA ILE A 139 6.71 5.43 24.47
C ILE A 139 6.22 6.88 24.59
N LEU A 140 6.51 7.70 23.58
CA LEU A 140 6.14 9.11 23.57
C LEU A 140 4.61 9.29 23.59
N LEU A 141 3.88 8.54 22.78
CA LEU A 141 2.41 8.59 22.74
C LEU A 141 1.79 8.19 24.09
N ARG A 142 2.27 7.12 24.72
CA ARG A 142 1.79 6.67 26.03
C ARG A 142 2.10 7.68 27.13
N SER A 143 3.23 8.40 27.07
CA SER A 143 3.57 9.45 28.04
C SER A 143 2.57 10.61 28.04
N GLN A 144 1.86 10.80 26.91
CA GLN A 144 0.83 11.82 26.73
C GLN A 144 -0.60 11.29 26.98
N GLY A 145 -0.72 10.11 27.60
CA GLY A 145 -2.00 9.50 27.92
C GLY A 145 -2.74 8.88 26.74
N ILE A 146 -2.09 8.72 25.57
CA ILE A 146 -2.67 8.04 24.42
C ILE A 146 -2.58 6.53 24.63
N ASN A 147 -3.73 5.87 24.66
CA ASN A 147 -3.77 4.41 24.78
C ASN A 147 -3.46 3.75 23.43
N PHE A 148 -2.21 3.37 23.25
CA PHE A 148 -1.72 2.75 22.01
C PHE A 148 -2.35 1.37 21.74
N ASP A 149 -2.91 0.69 22.74
CA ASP A 149 -3.55 -0.62 22.54
C ASP A 149 -4.80 -0.54 21.67
N TRP A 150 -5.41 0.63 21.55
CA TRP A 150 -6.56 0.81 20.66
C TRP A 150 -6.23 0.60 19.18
N ILE A 151 -5.07 1.11 18.72
CA ILE A 151 -4.66 0.90 17.34
C ILE A 151 -4.21 -0.54 17.10
N LYS A 152 -3.49 -1.16 18.07
CA LYS A 152 -3.11 -2.58 18.03
C LYS A 152 -4.33 -3.48 17.92
N GLN A 153 -5.35 -3.23 18.77
CA GLN A 153 -6.59 -3.98 18.75
C GLN A 153 -7.36 -3.78 17.43
N ALA A 154 -7.43 -2.56 16.92
CA ALA A 154 -8.08 -2.28 15.65
C ALA A 154 -7.41 -3.03 14.49
N ALA A 155 -6.08 -3.02 14.41
CA ALA A 155 -5.33 -3.75 13.40
C ALA A 155 -5.47 -5.28 13.56
N GLY A 156 -5.44 -5.79 14.80
CA GLY A 156 -5.67 -7.21 15.08
C GLY A 156 -7.07 -7.69 14.66
N ASN A 157 -8.08 -6.89 14.96
CA ASN A 157 -9.46 -7.19 14.54
C ASN A 157 -9.62 -7.12 13.02
N PHE A 158 -8.98 -6.15 12.37
CA PHE A 158 -8.95 -6.08 10.90
C PHE A 158 -8.31 -7.34 10.30
N SER A 159 -7.19 -7.81 10.85
CA SER A 159 -6.53 -9.03 10.39
C SER A 159 -7.43 -10.28 10.55
N SER A 160 -8.11 -10.40 11.68
CA SER A 160 -9.05 -11.51 11.90
C SER A 160 -10.22 -11.49 10.91
N GLU A 161 -10.72 -10.29 10.59
CA GLU A 161 -11.80 -10.14 9.61
C GLU A 161 -11.32 -10.43 8.18
N ALA A 162 -10.09 -10.03 7.84
CA ALA A 162 -9.47 -10.33 6.55
C ALA A 162 -9.35 -11.85 6.30
N GLU A 163 -8.95 -12.62 7.31
CA GLU A 163 -8.92 -14.09 7.22
C GLU A 163 -10.32 -14.70 7.07
N THR A 164 -11.31 -14.16 7.80
CA THR A 164 -12.71 -14.60 7.67
C THR A 164 -13.22 -14.30 6.26
N PHE A 165 -12.93 -13.12 5.73
CA PHE A 165 -13.33 -12.71 4.38
C PHE A 165 -12.65 -13.55 3.29
N LYS A 166 -11.36 -13.90 3.47
CA LYS A 166 -10.66 -14.84 2.59
C LYS A 166 -11.34 -16.21 2.56
N THR A 167 -11.71 -16.71 3.74
CA THR A 167 -12.46 -17.99 3.85
C THR A 167 -13.81 -17.90 3.14
N LEU A 168 -14.49 -16.76 3.24
CA LEU A 168 -15.74 -16.50 2.51
C LEU A 168 -15.52 -16.54 0.99
N ILE A 169 -14.47 -15.88 0.48
CA ILE A 169 -14.11 -15.91 -0.95
C ILE A 169 -13.88 -17.33 -1.44
N ASP A 170 -13.13 -18.12 -0.68
CA ASP A 170 -12.79 -19.51 -1.05
C ASP A 170 -14.01 -20.42 -1.14
N ASN A 171 -15.04 -20.15 -0.32
CA ASN A 171 -16.25 -20.98 -0.22
C ASN A 171 -17.49 -20.41 -0.92
N VAL A 172 -17.37 -19.24 -1.56
CA VAL A 172 -18.52 -18.60 -2.20
C VAL A 172 -19.11 -19.44 -3.33
N ASN A 173 -20.44 -19.47 -3.44
CA ASN A 173 -21.10 -20.07 -4.57
C ASN A 173 -20.87 -19.25 -5.85
N LYS A 174 -19.97 -19.73 -6.70
CA LYS A 174 -19.58 -19.06 -7.94
C LYS A 174 -20.70 -18.97 -8.99
N ASN A 175 -21.82 -19.65 -8.78
CA ASN A 175 -23.01 -19.56 -9.63
C ASN A 175 -24.01 -18.52 -9.11
N ASP A 176 -23.74 -17.87 -7.98
CA ASP A 176 -24.55 -16.76 -7.45
C ASP A 176 -23.93 -15.41 -7.84
N PRO A 177 -24.48 -14.71 -8.85
CA PRO A 177 -23.94 -13.47 -9.33
C PRO A 177 -24.01 -12.33 -8.28
N PHE A 178 -24.96 -12.39 -7.35
CA PHE A 178 -25.08 -11.37 -6.31
C PHE A 178 -24.04 -11.56 -5.22
N ALA A 179 -23.71 -12.81 -4.85
CA ALA A 179 -22.64 -13.09 -3.91
C ALA A 179 -21.27 -12.66 -4.49
N ILE A 180 -21.02 -12.98 -5.77
CA ILE A 180 -19.82 -12.54 -6.49
C ILE A 180 -19.74 -11.01 -6.56
N ARG A 181 -20.83 -10.35 -6.94
CA ARG A 181 -20.89 -8.89 -7.02
C ARG A 181 -20.56 -8.25 -5.67
N ARG A 182 -21.17 -8.74 -4.59
CA ARG A 182 -20.92 -8.25 -3.23
C ARG A 182 -19.44 -8.34 -2.84
N ILE A 183 -18.82 -9.51 -3.05
CA ILE A 183 -17.39 -9.71 -2.76
C ILE A 183 -16.53 -8.73 -3.54
N ASN A 184 -16.77 -8.58 -4.84
CA ASN A 184 -16.01 -7.66 -5.67
C ASN A 184 -16.20 -6.19 -5.25
N ASP A 185 -17.40 -5.79 -4.87
CA ASP A 185 -17.69 -4.45 -4.36
C ASP A 185 -16.92 -4.21 -3.03
N GLN A 186 -16.84 -5.20 -2.13
CA GLN A 186 -16.07 -5.10 -0.89
C GLN A 186 -14.55 -4.99 -1.17
N LEU A 187 -14.02 -5.78 -2.10
CA LEU A 187 -12.61 -5.72 -2.53
C LEU A 187 -12.25 -4.35 -3.12
N LEU A 188 -13.10 -3.81 -4.01
CA LEU A 188 -12.90 -2.49 -4.64
C LEU A 188 -12.99 -1.34 -3.64
N LEU A 189 -13.86 -1.47 -2.63
CA LEU A 189 -14.09 -0.40 -1.64
C LEU A 189 -13.08 -0.42 -0.50
N MET A 190 -12.31 -1.48 -0.34
CA MET A 190 -11.41 -1.62 0.80
C MET A 190 -10.36 -0.51 0.84
N GLU A 191 -9.70 -0.17 -0.28
CA GLU A 191 -8.73 0.93 -0.33
C GLU A 191 -9.37 2.26 0.07
N ARG A 192 -10.58 2.52 -0.44
CA ARG A 192 -11.34 3.74 -0.12
C ARG A 192 -11.74 3.83 1.35
N ALA A 193 -11.87 2.69 2.04
CA ALA A 193 -12.22 2.67 3.46
C ALA A 193 -11.10 3.24 4.37
N PHE A 194 -9.89 3.38 3.85
CA PHE A 194 -8.75 4.00 4.54
C PHE A 194 -8.58 5.49 4.26
N LEU A 195 -9.54 6.13 3.59
CA LEU A 195 -9.52 7.57 3.37
C LEU A 195 -10.22 8.31 4.52
N ASP A 196 -9.56 9.35 5.03
CA ASP A 196 -10.24 10.38 5.83
C ASP A 196 -10.80 11.47 4.90
N PRO A 197 -12.11 11.69 4.85
CA PRO A 197 -12.71 12.74 4.04
C PRO A 197 -12.20 14.15 4.36
N ALA A 198 -11.78 14.41 5.59
CA ALA A 198 -11.22 15.69 6.01
C ALA A 198 -9.76 15.89 5.55
N GLY A 199 -9.10 14.79 5.18
CA GLY A 199 -7.68 14.77 4.85
C GLY A 199 -6.77 14.74 6.06
N LEU A 200 -5.47 14.61 5.79
CA LEU A 200 -4.46 14.59 6.84
C LEU A 200 -4.28 15.98 7.46
N PRO A 201 -3.80 16.09 8.72
CA PRO A 201 -3.56 17.37 9.37
C PRO A 201 -2.73 18.31 8.51
N GLY A 202 -3.28 19.50 8.19
CA GLY A 202 -2.64 20.49 7.33
C GLY A 202 -2.57 20.14 5.83
N ARG A 203 -3.05 18.97 5.41
CA ARG A 203 -2.98 18.48 4.02
C ARG A 203 -4.31 17.87 3.56
N PRO A 204 -5.35 18.67 3.29
CA PRO A 204 -6.70 18.16 2.98
C PRO A 204 -6.79 17.39 1.65
N GLN A 205 -5.78 17.50 0.78
CA GLN A 205 -5.74 16.76 -0.47
C GLN A 205 -5.21 15.33 -0.29
N SER A 206 -4.40 15.08 0.73
CA SER A 206 -3.86 13.76 1.08
C SER A 206 -4.80 13.12 2.09
N ARG A 207 -5.58 12.13 1.66
CA ARG A 207 -6.67 11.55 2.46
C ARG A 207 -6.37 10.16 2.99
N HIS A 208 -5.41 9.45 2.39
CA HIS A 208 -5.11 8.08 2.76
C HIS A 208 -4.31 8.01 4.06
N ILE A 209 -4.91 7.47 5.13
CA ILE A 209 -4.31 7.49 6.48
C ILE A 209 -3.06 6.61 6.61
N LEU A 210 -2.87 5.63 5.70
CA LEU A 210 -1.75 4.68 5.76
C LEU A 210 -0.63 5.03 4.78
N PHE A 211 -0.96 5.47 3.56
CA PHE A 211 -0.02 5.46 2.42
C PHE A 211 0.11 6.81 1.71
N ALA A 212 -0.30 7.90 2.33
CA ALA A 212 -0.03 9.21 1.74
C ALA A 212 1.47 9.54 1.82
N GLU A 213 1.87 10.54 1.03
CA GLU A 213 3.24 11.06 1.07
C GLU A 213 3.62 11.60 2.45
N SER A 214 4.91 11.53 2.78
CA SER A 214 5.46 12.29 3.89
C SER A 214 5.47 13.79 3.57
N SER A 215 5.34 14.65 4.59
CA SER A 215 5.51 16.09 4.42
C SER A 215 6.96 16.50 4.13
N VAL A 216 7.90 15.60 4.42
CA VAL A 216 9.36 15.81 4.28
C VAL A 216 9.89 15.21 2.99
N ASP A 217 9.35 14.05 2.57
CA ASP A 217 9.72 13.37 1.34
C ASP A 217 8.47 12.98 0.54
N SER A 218 8.19 13.74 -0.51
CA SER A 218 7.03 13.53 -1.37
C SER A 218 7.12 12.27 -2.25
N TYR A 219 8.30 11.65 -2.38
CA TYR A 219 8.47 10.42 -3.14
C TYR A 219 8.25 9.16 -2.30
N ALA A 220 8.54 9.22 -1.00
CA ALA A 220 8.37 8.10 -0.11
C ALA A 220 6.98 8.08 0.53
N GLY A 221 6.34 6.92 0.54
CA GLY A 221 5.20 6.67 1.39
C GLY A 221 5.65 6.57 2.85
N SER A 222 5.00 7.29 3.74
CA SER A 222 5.22 7.18 5.18
C SER A 222 4.08 6.38 5.81
N SER A 223 4.39 5.54 6.79
CA SER A 223 3.33 4.87 7.57
C SER A 223 2.63 5.86 8.49
N PHE A 224 1.31 5.91 8.44
CA PHE A 224 0.51 6.86 9.22
C PHE A 224 1.00 8.31 9.08
N PRO A 225 1.13 8.83 7.83
CA PRO A 225 1.82 10.08 7.57
C PRO A 225 1.29 11.25 8.38
N GLY A 226 -0.03 11.32 8.61
CA GLY A 226 -0.61 12.38 9.42
C GLY A 226 -0.20 12.34 10.90
N LEU A 227 0.08 11.14 11.46
CA LEU A 227 0.63 11.02 12.82
C LEU A 227 2.13 11.33 12.83
N VAL A 228 2.90 10.74 11.91
CA VAL A 228 4.35 10.93 11.86
C VAL A 228 4.70 12.40 11.64
N ASP A 229 4.03 13.08 10.71
CA ASP A 229 4.23 14.51 10.48
C ASP A 229 3.84 15.37 11.71
N ALA A 230 2.76 15.01 12.39
CA ALA A 230 2.34 15.71 13.62
C ALA A 230 3.30 15.48 14.79
N LEU A 231 3.98 14.33 14.83
CA LEU A 231 4.97 13.98 15.85
C LEU A 231 6.39 14.47 15.52
N PHE A 232 6.64 14.84 14.27
CA PHE A 232 7.97 15.26 13.85
C PHE A 232 8.46 16.45 14.67
N GLU A 233 9.63 16.29 15.30
CA GLU A 233 10.28 17.28 16.19
C GLU A 233 9.37 17.86 17.30
N ILE A 234 8.33 17.16 17.73
CA ILE A 234 7.34 17.66 18.71
C ILE A 234 7.97 18.06 20.05
N GLU A 235 9.09 17.42 20.42
CA GLU A 235 9.82 17.74 21.66
C GLU A 235 10.68 19.03 21.54
N SER A 236 10.87 19.54 20.31
CA SER A 236 11.70 20.71 20.01
C SER A 236 10.88 21.98 19.70
N ILE A 237 9.55 21.88 19.67
CA ILE A 237 8.69 23.04 19.41
C ILE A 237 8.57 23.94 20.66
N PRO A 238 8.27 25.25 20.51
CA PRO A 238 8.07 26.15 21.63
C PRO A 238 6.96 25.66 22.57
N GLU A 239 7.17 25.84 23.87
CA GLU A 239 6.22 25.40 24.91
C GLU A 239 4.79 25.94 24.68
N ALA A 240 4.67 27.17 24.17
CA ALA A 240 3.37 27.78 23.86
C ALA A 240 2.57 27.02 22.77
N ASP A 241 3.24 26.29 21.88
CA ASP A 241 2.62 25.57 20.76
C ASP A 241 2.45 24.07 21.05
N THR A 242 3.07 23.57 22.11
CA THR A 242 3.13 22.15 22.46
C THR A 242 1.75 21.54 22.70
N GLU A 243 0.90 22.21 23.47
CA GLU A 243 -0.46 21.73 23.77
C GLU A 243 -1.30 21.60 22.48
N ALA A 244 -1.29 22.62 21.65
CA ALA A 244 -2.03 22.62 20.38
C ALA A 244 -1.55 21.49 19.44
N ARG A 245 -0.24 21.23 19.39
CA ARG A 245 0.32 20.15 18.60
C ARG A 245 -0.11 18.78 19.09
N TRP A 246 -0.11 18.55 20.41
CA TRP A 246 -0.58 17.31 21.01
C TRP A 246 -2.09 17.07 20.81
N GLU A 247 -2.90 18.12 20.78
CA GLU A 247 -4.33 17.97 20.43
C GLU A 247 -4.51 17.49 18.99
N ILE A 248 -3.68 17.96 18.04
CA ILE A 248 -3.66 17.45 16.66
C ILE A 248 -3.31 15.96 16.65
N VAL A 249 -2.26 15.56 17.37
CA VAL A 249 -1.83 14.15 17.46
C VAL A 249 -2.95 13.27 18.04
N LYS A 250 -3.54 13.66 19.17
CA LYS A 250 -4.63 12.90 19.84
C LYS A 250 -5.85 12.77 18.93
N HIS A 251 -6.24 13.86 18.29
CA HIS A 251 -7.37 13.86 17.36
C HIS A 251 -7.10 12.90 16.19
N HIS A 252 -5.96 13.07 15.52
CA HIS A 252 -5.64 12.25 14.35
C HIS A 252 -5.40 10.78 14.72
N PHE A 253 -4.83 10.47 15.87
CA PHE A 253 -4.76 9.11 16.41
C PHE A 253 -6.15 8.47 16.50
N SER A 254 -7.13 9.23 17.00
CA SER A 254 -8.52 8.76 17.09
C SER A 254 -9.14 8.53 15.70
N VAL A 255 -8.85 9.41 14.73
CA VAL A 255 -9.25 9.24 13.33
C VAL A 255 -8.66 7.96 12.74
N VAL A 256 -7.37 7.71 12.93
CA VAL A 256 -6.70 6.50 12.44
C VAL A 256 -7.36 5.24 13.01
N VAL A 257 -7.56 5.17 14.33
CA VAL A 257 -8.21 4.02 14.98
C VAL A 257 -9.64 3.82 14.47
N PHE A 258 -10.40 4.90 14.32
CA PHE A 258 -11.78 4.86 13.80
C PHE A 258 -11.79 4.34 12.35
N THR A 259 -10.89 4.85 11.51
CA THR A 259 -10.81 4.49 10.08
C THR A 259 -10.45 3.01 9.90
N ILE A 260 -9.49 2.48 10.68
CA ILE A 260 -9.15 1.05 10.66
C ILE A 260 -10.38 0.19 11.04
N ARG A 261 -11.12 0.58 12.09
CA ARG A 261 -12.35 -0.12 12.50
C ARG A 261 -13.45 -0.02 11.45
N SER A 262 -13.57 1.11 10.78
CA SER A 262 -14.51 1.28 9.66
C SER A 262 -14.14 0.38 8.49
N ALA A 263 -12.86 0.33 8.12
CA ALA A 263 -12.35 -0.56 7.08
C ALA A 263 -12.59 -2.05 7.41
N GLN A 264 -12.40 -2.46 8.67
CA GLN A 264 -12.79 -3.80 9.13
C GLN A 264 -14.27 -4.09 8.83
N SER A 265 -15.15 -3.13 9.06
CA SER A 265 -16.59 -3.30 8.83
C SER A 265 -16.94 -3.47 7.34
N THR A 266 -16.10 -2.97 6.42
CA THR A 266 -16.28 -3.16 4.98
C THR A 266 -16.12 -4.62 4.56
N LEU A 267 -15.33 -5.40 5.29
CA LEU A 267 -15.09 -6.82 5.02
C LEU A 267 -16.18 -7.74 5.59
N ARG A 268 -17.02 -7.25 6.50
CA ARG A 268 -18.06 -8.08 7.15
C ARG A 268 -19.22 -8.39 6.24
N GLU A 269 -19.80 -9.56 6.44
CA GLU A 269 -21.08 -9.88 5.84
C GLU A 269 -22.24 -9.09 6.48
N VAL A 270 -23.16 -8.62 5.65
CA VAL A 270 -24.36 -7.90 6.11
C VAL A 270 -25.19 -8.77 7.07
N SER A 271 -25.24 -10.07 6.84
CA SER A 271 -25.93 -11.04 7.70
C SER A 271 -25.47 -11.02 9.15
N THR A 272 -24.21 -10.67 9.42
CA THR A 272 -23.68 -10.60 10.80
C THR A 272 -24.26 -9.43 11.61
N PHE A 273 -24.90 -8.46 10.96
CA PHE A 273 -25.55 -7.32 11.60
C PHE A 273 -27.08 -7.49 11.74
N MET A 274 -27.63 -8.56 11.17
CA MET A 274 -29.06 -8.84 11.28
C MET A 274 -29.31 -9.67 12.55
N PRO A 275 -30.30 -9.31 13.38
CA PRO A 275 -30.72 -10.20 14.46
C PRO A 275 -31.23 -11.51 13.86
N GLU A 276 -30.88 -12.64 14.50
CA GLU A 276 -31.50 -13.91 14.15
C GLU A 276 -33.02 -13.75 14.23
N LEU A 277 -33.67 -13.85 13.08
CA LEU A 277 -35.13 -13.93 13.05
C LEU A 277 -35.44 -15.35 13.57
N HIS A 278 -35.78 -15.45 14.84
CA HIS A 278 -36.40 -16.67 15.38
C HIS A 278 -37.79 -16.78 14.78
N ASP A 279 -37.99 -17.74 13.90
CA ASP A 279 -39.32 -18.17 13.40
C ASP A 279 -40.17 -18.74 14.54
#